data_78e3e5ff19b433fea1839b745a3f7f66
#
_entry.id   78e3e5ff19b433fea1839b745a3f7f66
#
_cell.length_a   1.000
_cell.length_b   1.000
_cell.length_c   1.000
_cell.angle_alpha   90.00
_cell.angle_beta   90.00
_cell.angle_gamma   90.00
#
_symmetry.space_group_name_H-M   'P 1'
#
loop_
_entity.id
_entity.type
_entity.pdbx_description
1 polymer ?
#
loop_
_entity_poly.entity_id
_entity_poly.type
_entity_poly.pdbx_seq_one_letter_code
_entity_poly.pdbx_strand_id
1 'polypeptide(L)'
;MRMAGLAALCAWAMHAQDVSPCNNTPAYAACDLVFELSDAAAAKHPEPYQSVELRVEFRSPRRHTLALQAFWDGGRRMVVRFAPTEGGEWVYRMVSNVADFDGKTGGFTTASSASPGFIHAENVHHWAYAEKDARGLYQAHLWMGATEMRFAFEDEAAFRAMADARAAQKFNHLRGSLFGEGAERIYRGPDAPDLEQFGRIDARILYLNRKGITADLILGPDTAALVKAFPSWEQRRRFIRYLAGRYAAMNVTWQGVEHFEDSVDARPLLKEIGTAIKELDPYQHPRTSGARVTSAPLLDDGWMNFAAYGTSDDQVGAIEHQLYGVPFVNLDMGREDSGAGRSGPNTADTALDAAAFRKRVWNATMNGQSPTYANTGTGAASANAPGAKQMTVWFDFFSDTRYWELEPYFDVDGGRALALEDTEYVVYVEKPGPLELTVEKHAYEAYWINPIDGVATKVKFKGEHFTGAPPDASHDWVLHVVREGRVEGMNKSYKFESRDIVLQEVESNSPKVPFTVEQPAADIHVRVSPPFAAKITKETRATRSMMWLWTGEVSADGQGYRVLATGQQGVMRPMGGIAKNFPALMHLRAYGMNANGKVYAVDRAFGLEP
;
A
#
# COMPACT_ATOMS: atom_id res chain seq x y z
N MET A 1 -35.38 23.82 -80.47
CA MET A 1 -34.41 22.79 -80.02
C MET A 1 -33.77 23.25 -78.71
N ARG A 2 -34.18 22.68 -77.61
CA ARG A 2 -33.64 22.95 -76.26
C ARG A 2 -32.69 21.85 -75.90
N MET A 3 -31.42 22.16 -75.69
CA MET A 3 -30.46 21.22 -75.10
C MET A 3 -30.45 21.43 -73.59
N ALA A 4 -30.81 20.36 -72.87
CA ALA A 4 -30.69 20.29 -71.43
C ALA A 4 -29.31 19.73 -71.08
N GLY A 5 -28.52 20.52 -70.37
CA GLY A 5 -27.23 20.09 -69.80
C GLY A 5 -27.45 19.43 -68.44
N LEU A 6 -27.07 18.17 -68.30
CA LEU A 6 -26.95 17.47 -67.03
C LEU A 6 -25.71 17.94 -66.30
N ALA A 7 -25.87 18.62 -65.16
CA ALA A 7 -24.80 18.87 -64.22
C ALA A 7 -24.74 17.69 -63.23
N ALA A 8 -23.69 16.90 -63.31
CA ALA A 8 -23.38 15.86 -62.33
C ALA A 8 -22.84 16.51 -61.06
N LEU A 9 -23.61 16.49 -59.98
CA LEU A 9 -23.15 16.82 -58.62
C LEU A 9 -22.34 15.64 -58.08
N CYS A 10 -21.03 15.76 -58.09
CA CYS A 10 -20.15 14.91 -57.27
C CYS A 10 -20.33 15.31 -55.81
N ALA A 11 -21.15 14.57 -55.10
CA ALA A 11 -21.18 14.65 -53.64
C ALA A 11 -19.88 14.03 -53.07
N TRP A 12 -18.99 14.88 -52.62
CA TRP A 12 -17.87 14.46 -51.80
C TRP A 12 -18.45 14.08 -50.45
N ALA A 13 -18.54 12.76 -50.17
CA ALA A 13 -18.75 12.26 -48.83
C ALA A 13 -17.53 12.66 -47.98
N MET A 14 -17.64 13.73 -47.22
CA MET A 14 -16.71 13.99 -46.10
C MET A 14 -16.90 12.84 -45.14
N HIS A 15 -15.96 11.94 -45.10
CA HIS A 15 -15.81 11.04 -43.96
C HIS A 15 -15.47 11.94 -42.75
N ALA A 16 -16.44 12.09 -41.85
CA ALA A 16 -16.17 12.59 -40.54
C ALA A 16 -15.06 11.68 -39.97
N GLN A 17 -13.87 12.22 -39.75
CA GLN A 17 -12.84 11.54 -39.00
C GLN A 17 -13.45 11.29 -37.61
N ASP A 18 -13.71 10.04 -37.27
CA ASP A 18 -14.12 9.66 -35.92
C ASP A 18 -13.03 10.13 -34.96
N VAL A 19 -13.35 11.19 -34.20
CA VAL A 19 -12.43 11.75 -33.22
C VAL A 19 -12.29 10.70 -32.12
N SER A 20 -11.08 10.18 -31.94
CA SER A 20 -10.81 9.20 -30.87
C SER A 20 -11.26 9.75 -29.51
N PRO A 21 -11.97 8.99 -28.68
CA PRO A 21 -12.34 9.41 -27.33
C PRO A 21 -11.17 9.81 -26.45
N CYS A 22 -9.95 9.30 -26.76
CA CYS A 22 -8.70 9.64 -26.06
C CYS A 22 -8.01 10.89 -26.64
N ASN A 23 -8.58 11.53 -27.67
CA ASN A 23 -8.00 12.73 -28.22
C ASN A 23 -8.13 13.91 -27.24
N ASN A 24 -7.04 14.63 -27.04
CA ASN A 24 -6.90 15.71 -26.04
C ASN A 24 -7.06 15.27 -24.57
N THR A 25 -6.97 13.99 -24.27
CA THR A 25 -6.93 13.51 -22.86
C THR A 25 -5.67 14.05 -22.18
N PRO A 26 -5.81 14.68 -20.99
CA PRO A 26 -4.65 15.11 -20.22
C PRO A 26 -3.77 13.94 -19.78
N ALA A 27 -2.47 14.14 -19.67
CA ALA A 27 -1.57 13.16 -19.10
C ALA A 27 -2.06 12.72 -17.70
N TYR A 28 -1.97 11.42 -17.43
CA TYR A 28 -2.44 10.73 -16.22
C TYR A 28 -3.97 10.77 -15.99
N ALA A 29 -4.75 11.15 -16.98
CA ALA A 29 -6.20 10.97 -16.97
C ALA A 29 -6.59 9.75 -17.80
N ALA A 30 -7.48 8.91 -17.25
CA ALA A 30 -7.95 7.72 -17.94
C ALA A 30 -8.93 8.07 -19.08
N CYS A 31 -8.81 7.36 -20.21
CA CYS A 31 -9.75 7.40 -21.33
C CYS A 31 -9.97 5.99 -21.89
N ASP A 32 -11.11 5.76 -22.53
CA ASP A 32 -11.51 4.46 -23.03
C ASP A 32 -11.52 4.44 -24.56
N LEU A 33 -10.81 3.47 -25.15
CA LEU A 33 -10.90 3.11 -26.55
C LEU A 33 -11.81 1.88 -26.67
N VAL A 34 -12.89 1.99 -27.41
CA VAL A 34 -13.89 0.93 -27.58
C VAL A 34 -13.73 0.29 -28.95
N PHE A 35 -13.62 -1.04 -28.96
CA PHE A 35 -13.53 -1.87 -30.15
C PHE A 35 -14.68 -2.87 -30.15
N GLU A 36 -15.31 -3.08 -31.30
CA GLU A 36 -16.41 -4.03 -31.41
C GLU A 36 -16.03 -5.22 -32.28
N LEU A 37 -16.39 -6.42 -31.81
CA LEU A 37 -16.32 -7.62 -32.63
C LEU A 37 -17.32 -7.53 -33.78
N SER A 38 -16.89 -7.88 -35.00
CA SER A 38 -17.81 -8.07 -36.12
C SER A 38 -18.80 -9.22 -35.85
N ASP A 39 -19.88 -9.33 -36.63
CA ASP A 39 -20.81 -10.45 -36.49
C ASP A 39 -20.11 -11.79 -36.66
N ALA A 40 -19.16 -11.89 -37.60
CA ALA A 40 -18.41 -13.09 -37.87
C ALA A 40 -17.46 -13.44 -36.71
N ALA A 41 -16.82 -12.45 -36.09
CA ALA A 41 -15.97 -12.66 -34.93
C ALA A 41 -16.80 -13.02 -33.69
N ALA A 42 -17.92 -12.33 -33.44
CA ALA A 42 -18.81 -12.63 -32.32
C ALA A 42 -19.39 -14.06 -32.40
N ALA A 43 -19.70 -14.53 -33.61
CA ALA A 43 -20.16 -15.92 -33.82
C ALA A 43 -19.07 -16.96 -33.48
N LYS A 44 -17.78 -16.62 -33.65
CA LYS A 44 -16.65 -17.49 -33.28
C LYS A 44 -16.27 -17.37 -31.79
N HIS A 45 -16.62 -16.26 -31.17
CA HIS A 45 -16.31 -15.94 -29.77
C HIS A 45 -17.60 -15.64 -28.99
N PRO A 46 -18.51 -16.63 -28.79
CA PRO A 46 -19.80 -16.39 -28.12
C PRO A 46 -19.64 -15.92 -26.67
N GLU A 47 -18.52 -16.26 -26.04
CA GLU A 47 -18.12 -15.83 -24.69
C GLU A 47 -16.85 -14.99 -24.77
N PRO A 48 -16.95 -13.69 -25.15
CA PRO A 48 -15.76 -12.86 -25.37
C PRO A 48 -14.89 -12.68 -24.13
N TYR A 49 -15.49 -12.65 -22.93
CA TYR A 49 -14.76 -12.60 -21.67
C TYR A 49 -13.73 -13.73 -21.53
N GLN A 50 -14.08 -14.94 -21.99
CA GLN A 50 -13.22 -16.13 -21.90
C GLN A 50 -12.29 -16.28 -23.10
N SER A 51 -12.78 -15.99 -24.30
CA SER A 51 -12.16 -16.43 -25.56
C SER A 51 -11.45 -15.32 -26.34
N VAL A 52 -11.70 -14.05 -26.04
CA VAL A 52 -11.04 -12.93 -26.72
C VAL A 52 -9.83 -12.46 -25.92
N GLU A 53 -8.68 -12.49 -26.59
CA GLU A 53 -7.46 -11.86 -26.11
C GLU A 53 -7.14 -10.66 -26.98
N LEU A 54 -7.11 -9.49 -26.38
CA LEU A 54 -6.75 -8.23 -27.03
C LEU A 54 -5.83 -7.44 -26.11
N ARG A 55 -4.65 -7.15 -26.60
CA ARG A 55 -3.67 -6.27 -25.99
C ARG A 55 -3.39 -5.12 -26.95
N VAL A 56 -3.29 -3.92 -26.45
CA VAL A 56 -2.92 -2.75 -27.24
C VAL A 56 -1.59 -2.19 -26.76
N GLU A 57 -0.64 -2.07 -27.67
CA GLU A 57 0.70 -1.54 -27.46
C GLU A 57 0.69 -0.07 -27.87
N PHE A 58 0.70 0.84 -26.90
CA PHE A 58 0.75 2.28 -27.11
C PHE A 58 2.20 2.74 -27.10
N ARG A 59 2.56 3.54 -28.08
CA ARG A 59 3.89 4.16 -28.16
C ARG A 59 3.78 5.66 -27.98
N SER A 60 4.48 6.15 -26.97
CA SER A 60 4.50 7.55 -26.58
C SER A 60 5.32 8.42 -27.53
N PRO A 61 5.15 9.76 -27.48
CA PRO A 61 6.01 10.72 -28.19
C PRO A 61 7.50 10.50 -27.93
N ARG A 62 7.90 10.16 -26.70
CA ARG A 62 9.29 9.81 -26.32
C ARG A 62 9.65 8.34 -26.59
N ARG A 63 8.81 7.60 -27.31
CA ARG A 63 9.02 6.22 -27.75
C ARG A 63 8.99 5.17 -26.63
N HIS A 64 8.44 5.46 -25.47
CA HIS A 64 8.11 4.45 -24.45
C HIS A 64 6.90 3.64 -24.91
N THR A 65 6.88 2.37 -24.57
CA THR A 65 5.75 1.48 -24.90
C THR A 65 5.00 1.08 -23.64
N LEU A 66 3.68 1.30 -23.65
CA LEU A 66 2.76 0.79 -22.64
C LEU A 66 1.86 -0.27 -23.29
N ALA A 67 1.83 -1.46 -22.70
CA ALA A 67 1.03 -2.58 -23.20
C ALA A 67 -0.14 -2.85 -22.26
N LEU A 68 -1.35 -2.51 -22.70
CA LEU A 68 -2.58 -2.60 -21.91
C LEU A 68 -3.47 -3.73 -22.41
N GLN A 69 -4.07 -4.44 -21.48
CA GLN A 69 -5.06 -5.48 -21.77
C GLN A 69 -6.43 -4.84 -21.99
N ALA A 70 -7.15 -5.32 -22.99
CA ALA A 70 -8.57 -5.00 -23.11
C ALA A 70 -9.38 -5.80 -22.07
N PHE A 71 -10.49 -5.24 -21.66
CA PHE A 71 -11.52 -5.93 -20.90
C PHE A 71 -12.83 -5.97 -21.69
N TRP A 72 -13.58 -7.05 -21.49
CA TRP A 72 -14.92 -7.19 -22.05
C TRP A 72 -15.93 -6.34 -21.26
N ASP A 73 -16.73 -5.54 -21.97
CA ASP A 73 -17.72 -4.63 -21.37
C ASP A 73 -19.14 -4.90 -21.88
N GLY A 74 -19.44 -6.17 -22.12
CA GLY A 74 -20.76 -6.65 -22.54
C GLY A 74 -20.94 -6.78 -24.05
N GLY A 75 -21.77 -7.73 -24.46
CA GLY A 75 -22.05 -7.99 -25.86
C GLY A 75 -20.77 -8.19 -26.68
N ARG A 76 -20.56 -7.35 -27.69
CA ARG A 76 -19.42 -7.38 -28.59
C ARG A 76 -18.30 -6.39 -28.21
N ARG A 77 -18.45 -5.66 -27.13
CA ARG A 77 -17.57 -4.55 -26.75
C ARG A 77 -16.33 -5.03 -26.02
N MET A 78 -15.17 -4.67 -26.56
CA MET A 78 -13.87 -4.76 -25.91
C MET A 78 -13.38 -3.33 -25.66
N VAL A 79 -13.00 -3.03 -24.43
CA VAL A 79 -12.54 -1.70 -24.01
C VAL A 79 -11.09 -1.77 -23.60
N VAL A 80 -10.29 -0.82 -24.06
CA VAL A 80 -8.93 -0.58 -23.58
C VAL A 80 -8.93 0.76 -22.88
N ARG A 81 -8.75 0.73 -21.57
CA ARG A 81 -8.60 1.93 -20.76
C ARG A 81 -7.14 2.33 -20.72
N PHE A 82 -6.86 3.56 -21.07
CA PHE A 82 -5.53 4.09 -21.24
C PHE A 82 -5.37 5.42 -20.50
N ALA A 83 -4.22 5.63 -19.87
CA ALA A 83 -3.81 6.92 -19.33
C ALA A 83 -2.49 7.33 -19.99
N PRO A 84 -2.47 8.40 -20.80
CA PRO A 84 -1.21 8.88 -21.36
C PRO A 84 -0.28 9.35 -20.24
N THR A 85 1.01 9.02 -20.32
CA THR A 85 2.00 9.51 -19.35
C THR A 85 2.65 10.82 -19.78
N GLU A 86 2.36 11.30 -20.99
CA GLU A 86 2.86 12.57 -21.53
C GLU A 86 1.91 13.12 -22.60
N GLY A 87 1.98 14.42 -22.83
CA GLY A 87 1.25 15.06 -23.93
C GLY A 87 1.98 14.88 -25.26
N GLY A 88 1.21 14.80 -26.36
CA GLY A 88 1.72 14.67 -27.71
C GLY A 88 1.05 13.55 -28.50
N GLU A 89 1.66 13.16 -29.61
CA GLU A 89 1.13 12.15 -30.50
C GLU A 89 1.44 10.73 -29.98
N TRP A 90 0.41 9.96 -29.75
CA TRP A 90 0.47 8.54 -29.39
C TRP A 90 0.01 7.71 -30.57
N VAL A 91 0.74 6.65 -30.86
CA VAL A 91 0.34 5.64 -31.83
C VAL A 91 0.15 4.30 -31.13
N TYR A 92 -0.74 3.47 -31.66
CA TYR A 92 -0.95 2.16 -31.07
C TYR A 92 -1.03 1.05 -32.13
N ARG A 93 -0.74 -0.17 -31.68
CA ARG A 93 -0.92 -1.41 -32.42
C ARG A 93 -1.67 -2.42 -31.57
N MET A 94 -2.61 -3.09 -32.17
CA MET A 94 -3.36 -4.18 -31.57
C MET A 94 -2.66 -5.52 -31.78
N VAL A 95 -2.67 -6.35 -30.74
CA VAL A 95 -2.22 -7.75 -30.76
C VAL A 95 -3.38 -8.59 -30.22
N SER A 96 -3.91 -9.50 -31.04
CA SER A 96 -5.12 -10.24 -30.69
C SER A 96 -5.16 -11.63 -31.33
N ASN A 97 -5.91 -12.54 -30.69
CA ASN A 97 -6.30 -13.80 -31.32
C ASN A 97 -7.54 -13.66 -32.25
N VAL A 98 -8.09 -12.44 -32.35
CA VAL A 98 -9.20 -12.11 -33.23
C VAL A 98 -8.68 -11.36 -34.44
N ALA A 99 -8.87 -11.92 -35.64
CA ALA A 99 -8.38 -11.35 -36.90
C ALA A 99 -8.90 -9.92 -37.17
N ASP A 100 -10.08 -9.59 -36.65
CA ASP A 100 -10.64 -8.24 -36.78
C ASP A 100 -9.82 -7.17 -36.08
N PHE A 101 -9.03 -7.54 -35.09
CA PHE A 101 -8.22 -6.65 -34.28
C PHE A 101 -6.72 -6.79 -34.57
N ASP A 102 -6.25 -8.01 -34.84
CA ASP A 102 -4.81 -8.27 -34.92
C ASP A 102 -4.11 -7.43 -35.99
N GLY A 103 -3.01 -6.82 -35.62
CA GLY A 103 -2.19 -5.98 -36.48
C GLY A 103 -2.77 -4.60 -36.80
N LYS A 104 -4.01 -4.27 -36.39
CA LYS A 104 -4.56 -2.93 -36.60
C LYS A 104 -3.81 -1.89 -35.80
N THR A 105 -3.72 -0.70 -36.38
CA THR A 105 -3.02 0.45 -35.82
C THR A 105 -3.92 1.67 -35.80
N GLY A 106 -3.60 2.63 -34.93
CA GLY A 106 -4.26 3.91 -34.87
C GLY A 106 -3.40 4.91 -34.07
N GLY A 107 -3.94 6.08 -33.85
CA GLY A 107 -3.26 7.10 -33.07
C GLY A 107 -4.21 8.24 -32.69
N PHE A 108 -3.75 9.04 -31.75
CA PHE A 108 -4.44 10.23 -31.26
C PHE A 108 -3.44 11.17 -30.58
N THR A 109 -3.83 12.41 -30.38
CA THR A 109 -3.01 13.40 -29.68
C THR A 109 -3.55 13.60 -28.25
N THR A 110 -2.66 13.62 -27.27
CA THR A 110 -3.00 13.87 -25.87
C THR A 110 -2.49 15.24 -25.41
N ALA A 111 -3.07 15.75 -24.34
CA ALA A 111 -2.68 17.02 -23.75
C ALA A 111 -1.67 16.82 -22.61
N SER A 112 -0.73 17.75 -22.47
CA SER A 112 0.06 17.84 -21.25
C SER A 112 -0.82 18.22 -20.06
N SER A 113 -0.42 17.83 -18.87
CA SER A 113 -1.12 18.20 -17.63
C SER A 113 -0.14 18.64 -16.56
N ALA A 114 -0.66 19.24 -15.48
CA ALA A 114 0.09 19.53 -14.26
C ALA A 114 0.05 18.35 -13.27
N SER A 115 -0.48 17.19 -13.67
CA SER A 115 -0.48 16.00 -12.82
C SER A 115 0.95 15.58 -12.47
N PRO A 116 1.25 15.30 -11.20
CA PRO A 116 2.56 14.79 -10.82
C PRO A 116 2.78 13.32 -11.22
N GLY A 117 1.78 12.68 -11.83
CA GLY A 117 1.83 11.28 -12.24
C GLY A 117 1.33 10.31 -11.16
N PHE A 118 1.44 9.01 -11.44
CA PHE A 118 1.14 7.97 -10.47
C PHE A 118 2.25 7.87 -9.42
N ILE A 119 1.91 7.37 -8.24
CA ILE A 119 2.89 7.20 -7.16
C ILE A 119 3.75 5.96 -7.38
N HIS A 120 4.99 6.02 -6.93
CA HIS A 120 5.93 4.91 -6.91
C HIS A 120 6.86 5.00 -5.69
N ALA A 121 7.49 3.88 -5.34
CA ALA A 121 8.56 3.88 -4.36
C ALA A 121 9.79 4.63 -4.94
N GLU A 122 10.29 5.58 -4.17
CA GLU A 122 11.48 6.36 -4.51
C GLU A 122 12.47 6.25 -3.35
N ASN A 123 13.26 7.04 -2.95
CA ASN A 123 14.15 7.09 -1.80
C ASN A 123 14.01 5.89 -0.79
N VAL A 124 14.13 4.67 -1.28
CA VAL A 124 14.09 3.37 -0.58
C VAL A 124 12.79 3.16 0.21
N HIS A 125 12.54 3.94 1.27
CA HIS A 125 11.40 3.78 2.18
C HIS A 125 10.26 4.78 1.94
N HIS A 126 10.39 5.64 0.96
CA HIS A 126 9.47 6.77 0.76
C HIS A 126 8.82 6.74 -0.63
N TRP A 127 7.79 7.54 -0.76
CA TRP A 127 6.96 7.62 -1.96
C TRP A 127 7.18 8.93 -2.71
N ALA A 128 7.16 8.86 -4.03
CA ALA A 128 7.13 10.02 -4.91
C ALA A 128 6.11 9.84 -6.03
N TYR A 129 5.81 10.93 -6.72
CA TYR A 129 5.08 10.90 -7.97
C TYR A 129 6.03 10.71 -9.16
N ALA A 130 5.53 10.09 -10.24
CA ALA A 130 6.34 9.68 -11.39
C ALA A 130 6.94 10.84 -12.20
N GLU A 131 6.30 12.02 -12.20
CA GLU A 131 6.76 13.15 -13.00
C GLU A 131 7.66 14.07 -12.19
N LYS A 132 8.71 14.52 -12.85
CA LYS A 132 9.60 15.56 -12.32
C LYS A 132 9.04 16.94 -12.62
N ASP A 133 9.18 17.85 -11.67
CA ASP A 133 8.84 19.25 -11.86
C ASP A 133 9.80 19.96 -12.87
N ALA A 134 9.55 21.24 -13.14
CA ALA A 134 10.36 22.04 -14.07
C ALA A 134 11.84 22.17 -13.64
N ARG A 135 12.17 21.86 -12.38
CA ARG A 135 13.54 21.84 -11.83
C ARG A 135 14.20 20.47 -11.97
N GLY A 136 13.49 19.47 -12.48
CA GLY A 136 13.96 18.09 -12.57
C GLY A 136 13.85 17.30 -11.26
N LEU A 137 12.97 17.72 -10.33
CA LEU A 137 12.78 17.13 -9.02
C LEU A 137 11.48 16.35 -8.96
N TYR A 138 11.49 15.18 -8.33
CA TYR A 138 10.27 14.48 -7.99
C TYR A 138 9.52 15.21 -6.87
N GLN A 139 8.22 15.16 -6.93
CA GLN A 139 7.36 15.56 -5.82
C GLN A 139 7.18 14.38 -4.88
N ALA A 140 7.55 14.55 -3.62
CA ALA A 140 7.33 13.56 -2.59
C ALA A 140 5.83 13.35 -2.33
N HIS A 141 5.44 12.12 -1.97
CA HIS A 141 4.07 11.75 -1.63
C HIS A 141 4.00 11.29 -0.18
N LEU A 142 3.31 12.06 0.67
CA LEU A 142 3.01 11.69 2.04
C LEU A 142 1.74 10.84 2.06
N TRP A 143 1.89 9.54 2.22
CA TRP A 143 0.77 8.61 2.24
C TRP A 143 -0.03 8.74 3.54
N MET A 144 -1.32 9.04 3.45
CA MET A 144 -2.29 8.98 4.53
C MET A 144 -3.55 8.25 4.09
N GLY A 145 -3.72 7.02 4.57
CA GLY A 145 -4.79 6.13 4.16
C GLY A 145 -6.04 6.18 5.06
N ALA A 146 -7.19 5.80 4.49
CA ALA A 146 -8.40 5.45 5.22
C ALA A 146 -8.94 4.11 4.74
N THR A 147 -9.42 3.25 5.66
CA THR A 147 -10.04 1.97 5.32
C THR A 147 -11.56 2.13 5.29
N GLU A 148 -12.14 1.88 4.13
CA GLU A 148 -13.59 1.87 3.87
C GLU A 148 -13.91 0.58 3.10
N MET A 149 -13.90 -0.54 3.82
CA MET A 149 -13.93 -1.90 3.22
C MET A 149 -15.05 -2.11 2.21
N ARG A 150 -16.20 -1.47 2.43
CA ARG A 150 -17.39 -1.61 1.59
C ARG A 150 -17.53 -0.56 0.49
N PHE A 151 -16.51 0.25 0.22
CA PHE A 151 -16.61 1.35 -0.75
C PHE A 151 -17.21 0.92 -2.10
N ALA A 152 -16.95 -0.32 -2.53
CA ALA A 152 -17.45 -0.88 -3.78
C ALA A 152 -18.96 -1.17 -3.77
N PHE A 153 -19.57 -1.35 -2.59
CA PHE A 153 -20.95 -1.83 -2.40
C PHE A 153 -21.83 -0.87 -1.58
N GLU A 154 -21.26 0.20 -1.05
CA GLU A 154 -21.98 1.20 -0.26
C GLU A 154 -23.08 1.88 -1.09
N ASP A 155 -24.07 2.49 -0.43
CA ASP A 155 -25.01 3.38 -1.10
C ASP A 155 -24.27 4.55 -1.77
N GLU A 156 -24.74 4.99 -2.94
CA GLU A 156 -24.02 6.01 -3.71
C GLU A 156 -23.92 7.35 -2.98
N ALA A 157 -24.98 7.76 -2.27
CA ALA A 157 -24.97 9.01 -1.52
C ALA A 157 -24.04 8.92 -0.29
N ALA A 158 -24.05 7.78 0.41
CA ALA A 158 -23.18 7.49 1.52
C ALA A 158 -21.71 7.43 1.07
N PHE A 159 -21.41 6.75 -0.05
CA PHE A 159 -20.07 6.70 -0.64
C PHE A 159 -19.55 8.11 -0.98
N ARG A 160 -20.35 8.96 -1.65
CA ARG A 160 -19.93 10.31 -2.02
C ARG A 160 -19.66 11.17 -0.78
N ALA A 161 -20.58 11.13 0.19
CA ALA A 161 -20.42 11.87 1.43
C ALA A 161 -19.14 11.48 2.19
N MET A 162 -18.85 10.17 2.25
CA MET A 162 -17.61 9.63 2.83
C MET A 162 -16.38 10.11 2.05
N ALA A 163 -16.34 9.95 0.73
CA ALA A 163 -15.22 10.35 -0.11
C ALA A 163 -14.94 11.86 -0.01
N ASP A 164 -15.99 12.69 0.00
CA ASP A 164 -15.86 14.14 0.18
C ASP A 164 -15.31 14.52 1.55
N ALA A 165 -15.76 13.83 2.60
CA ALA A 165 -15.25 14.04 3.96
C ALA A 165 -13.77 13.65 4.08
N ARG A 166 -13.37 12.50 3.52
CA ARG A 166 -11.97 12.05 3.53
C ARG A 166 -11.07 13.00 2.73
N ALA A 167 -11.52 13.46 1.56
CA ALA A 167 -10.80 14.46 0.78
C ALA A 167 -10.62 15.78 1.56
N ALA A 168 -11.67 16.27 2.22
CA ALA A 168 -11.60 17.48 3.05
C ALA A 168 -10.66 17.32 4.25
N GLN A 169 -10.50 16.11 4.77
CA GLN A 169 -9.58 15.73 5.84
C GLN A 169 -8.15 15.40 5.34
N LYS A 170 -7.88 15.62 4.04
CA LYS A 170 -6.58 15.39 3.40
C LYS A 170 -6.15 13.92 3.26
N PHE A 171 -7.05 12.97 3.46
CA PHE A 171 -6.76 11.59 3.11
C PHE A 171 -6.55 11.48 1.60
N ASN A 172 -5.46 10.83 1.21
CA ASN A 172 -5.07 10.66 -0.19
C ASN A 172 -5.02 9.20 -0.64
N HIS A 173 -5.35 8.27 0.25
CA HIS A 173 -5.57 6.85 -0.02
C HIS A 173 -6.88 6.38 0.60
N LEU A 174 -7.61 5.54 -0.14
CA LEU A 174 -8.81 4.89 0.35
C LEU A 174 -8.75 3.40 0.04
N ARG A 175 -8.59 2.61 1.08
CA ARG A 175 -8.47 1.15 1.04
C ARG A 175 -9.84 0.50 1.13
N GLY A 176 -10.13 -0.46 0.24
CA GLY A 176 -11.37 -1.22 0.30
C GLY A 176 -11.37 -2.48 -0.56
N SER A 177 -12.32 -3.35 -0.26
CA SER A 177 -12.43 -4.66 -0.91
C SER A 177 -13.24 -4.60 -2.19
N LEU A 178 -12.77 -5.32 -3.20
CA LEU A 178 -13.56 -5.65 -4.40
C LEU A 178 -14.52 -6.82 -4.14
N PHE A 179 -14.36 -7.56 -3.04
CA PHE A 179 -15.27 -8.61 -2.59
C PHE A 179 -16.16 -8.07 -1.47
N GLY A 180 -17.47 -8.16 -1.66
CA GLY A 180 -18.46 -7.84 -0.65
C GLY A 180 -18.87 -9.07 0.18
N GLU A 181 -19.74 -8.85 1.14
CA GLU A 181 -20.30 -9.87 2.00
C GLU A 181 -21.62 -10.41 1.43
N GLY A 182 -21.88 -11.70 1.64
CA GLY A 182 -23.14 -12.33 1.30
C GLY A 182 -23.49 -12.28 -0.20
N ALA A 183 -24.50 -11.49 -0.56
CA ALA A 183 -24.96 -11.31 -1.95
C ALA A 183 -24.14 -10.28 -2.74
N GLU A 184 -23.32 -9.49 -2.07
CA GLU A 184 -22.47 -8.47 -2.69
C GLU A 184 -21.31 -9.14 -3.41
N ARG A 185 -21.30 -9.11 -4.73
CA ARG A 185 -20.27 -9.76 -5.52
C ARG A 185 -20.08 -9.05 -6.86
N ILE A 186 -18.86 -9.11 -7.36
CA ILE A 186 -18.48 -8.59 -8.67
C ILE A 186 -18.53 -9.67 -9.78
N TYR A 187 -18.75 -10.93 -9.39
CA TYR A 187 -18.91 -12.06 -10.31
C TYR A 187 -20.11 -12.91 -9.92
N ARG A 188 -20.91 -13.30 -10.89
CA ARG A 188 -22.03 -14.25 -10.72
C ARG A 188 -21.59 -15.71 -10.82
N GLY A 189 -20.37 -15.93 -11.32
CA GLY A 189 -19.66 -17.19 -11.46
C GLY A 189 -18.24 -16.90 -11.92
N PRO A 190 -17.31 -17.88 -11.92
CA PRO A 190 -15.89 -17.62 -12.17
C PRO A 190 -15.58 -17.00 -13.54
N ASP A 191 -16.51 -17.15 -14.49
CA ASP A 191 -16.39 -16.61 -15.85
C ASP A 191 -17.51 -15.63 -16.21
N ALA A 192 -18.23 -15.12 -15.22
CA ALA A 192 -19.39 -14.25 -15.40
C ALA A 192 -19.27 -12.96 -14.58
N PRO A 193 -18.48 -11.96 -15.03
CA PRO A 193 -18.38 -10.68 -14.35
C PRO A 193 -19.72 -9.95 -14.32
N ASP A 194 -20.06 -9.30 -13.21
CA ASP A 194 -21.21 -8.45 -13.08
C ASP A 194 -20.90 -7.05 -13.62
N LEU A 195 -21.23 -6.80 -14.88
CA LEU A 195 -20.87 -5.56 -15.58
C LEU A 195 -21.49 -4.32 -14.94
N GLU A 196 -22.69 -4.43 -14.39
CA GLU A 196 -23.34 -3.31 -13.70
C GLU A 196 -22.56 -2.93 -12.44
N GLN A 197 -22.16 -3.93 -11.64
CA GLN A 197 -21.36 -3.69 -10.44
C GLN A 197 -19.97 -3.16 -10.78
N PHE A 198 -19.33 -3.68 -11.82
CA PHE A 198 -18.04 -3.13 -12.29
C PHE A 198 -18.18 -1.68 -12.78
N GLY A 199 -19.26 -1.33 -13.48
CA GLY A 199 -19.53 0.05 -13.89
C GLY A 199 -19.69 1.01 -12.69
N ARG A 200 -20.33 0.55 -11.60
CA ARG A 200 -20.42 1.32 -10.35
C ARG A 200 -19.05 1.52 -9.70
N ILE A 201 -18.21 0.48 -9.66
CA ILE A 201 -16.85 0.56 -9.11
C ILE A 201 -15.98 1.51 -9.93
N ASP A 202 -16.05 1.44 -11.26
CA ASP A 202 -15.34 2.37 -12.16
C ASP A 202 -15.69 3.83 -11.83
N ALA A 203 -16.99 4.13 -11.71
CA ALA A 203 -17.44 5.48 -11.39
C ALA A 203 -16.93 5.96 -10.03
N ARG A 204 -16.86 5.06 -9.04
CA ARG A 204 -16.35 5.35 -7.69
C ARG A 204 -14.85 5.59 -7.67
N ILE A 205 -14.06 4.75 -8.33
CA ILE A 205 -12.61 4.95 -8.43
C ILE A 205 -12.32 6.28 -9.14
N LEU A 206 -12.99 6.56 -10.25
CA LEU A 206 -12.85 7.84 -10.95
C LEU A 206 -13.27 9.04 -10.07
N TYR A 207 -14.29 8.87 -9.22
CA TYR A 207 -14.70 9.90 -8.28
C TYR A 207 -13.61 10.17 -7.23
N LEU A 208 -13.04 9.12 -6.63
CA LEU A 208 -11.91 9.22 -5.70
C LEU A 208 -10.71 9.91 -6.36
N ASN A 209 -10.33 9.47 -7.56
CA ASN A 209 -9.19 10.04 -8.28
C ASN A 209 -9.39 11.54 -8.58
N ARG A 210 -10.60 11.97 -8.95
CA ARG A 210 -10.92 13.40 -9.11
C ARG A 210 -10.81 14.21 -7.81
N LYS A 211 -10.91 13.57 -6.65
CA LYS A 211 -10.70 14.17 -5.32
C LYS A 211 -9.24 14.10 -4.86
N GLY A 212 -8.34 13.56 -5.68
CA GLY A 212 -6.93 13.36 -5.31
C GLY A 212 -6.70 12.15 -4.42
N ILE A 213 -7.66 11.21 -4.36
CA ILE A 213 -7.58 10.00 -3.55
C ILE A 213 -7.25 8.82 -4.46
N THR A 214 -6.18 8.10 -4.15
CA THR A 214 -5.82 6.81 -4.74
C THR A 214 -6.71 5.72 -4.16
N ALA A 215 -7.23 4.82 -5.01
CA ALA A 215 -8.02 3.69 -4.55
C ALA A 215 -7.12 2.47 -4.30
N ASP A 216 -7.03 2.01 -3.05
CA ASP A 216 -6.23 0.86 -2.65
C ASP A 216 -7.11 -0.40 -2.70
N LEU A 217 -6.95 -1.20 -3.77
CA LEU A 217 -7.86 -2.27 -4.13
C LEU A 217 -7.44 -3.61 -3.52
N ILE A 218 -8.25 -4.14 -2.61
CA ILE A 218 -8.10 -5.49 -2.06
C ILE A 218 -8.78 -6.47 -3.02
N LEU A 219 -8.01 -7.42 -3.58
CA LEU A 219 -8.48 -8.36 -4.60
C LEU A 219 -9.30 -9.52 -4.04
N GLY A 220 -9.20 -9.78 -2.76
CA GLY A 220 -9.98 -10.81 -2.06
C GLY A 220 -9.80 -10.75 -0.55
N PRO A 221 -10.76 -11.24 0.25
CA PRO A 221 -10.63 -11.23 1.71
C PRO A 221 -9.51 -12.16 2.18
N ASP A 222 -9.39 -13.32 1.58
CA ASP A 222 -8.35 -14.31 1.82
C ASP A 222 -8.11 -15.17 0.57
N THR A 223 -7.08 -16.00 0.57
CA THR A 223 -6.73 -16.87 -0.57
C THR A 223 -7.74 -18.01 -0.78
N ALA A 224 -8.39 -18.50 0.28
CA ALA A 224 -9.40 -19.55 0.15
C ALA A 224 -10.65 -19.02 -0.56
N ALA A 225 -11.05 -17.78 -0.29
CA ALA A 225 -12.16 -17.12 -1.00
C ALA A 225 -11.83 -16.93 -2.48
N LEU A 226 -10.59 -16.54 -2.82
CA LEU A 226 -10.16 -16.42 -4.22
C LEU A 226 -10.16 -17.77 -4.94
N VAL A 227 -9.67 -18.85 -4.32
CA VAL A 227 -9.73 -20.20 -4.90
C VAL A 227 -11.17 -20.68 -5.06
N LYS A 228 -12.03 -20.38 -4.10
CA LYS A 228 -13.46 -20.73 -4.19
C LYS A 228 -14.16 -19.97 -5.32
N ALA A 229 -13.85 -18.69 -5.51
CA ALA A 229 -14.44 -17.87 -6.57
C ALA A 229 -13.87 -18.25 -7.95
N PHE A 230 -12.59 -18.55 -8.03
CA PHE A 230 -11.83 -18.84 -9.26
C PHE A 230 -10.98 -20.10 -9.07
N PRO A 231 -11.56 -21.31 -9.19
CA PRO A 231 -10.89 -22.57 -8.84
C PRO A 231 -9.64 -22.89 -9.67
N SER A 232 -9.63 -22.57 -10.99
CA SER A 232 -8.47 -22.84 -11.83
C SER A 232 -7.53 -21.63 -11.94
N TRP A 233 -6.27 -21.91 -12.32
CA TRP A 233 -5.31 -20.85 -12.62
C TRP A 233 -5.79 -19.97 -13.79
N GLU A 234 -6.34 -20.57 -14.84
CA GLU A 234 -6.86 -19.84 -16.00
C GLU A 234 -7.95 -18.85 -15.59
N GLN A 235 -8.83 -19.22 -14.66
CA GLN A 235 -9.88 -18.35 -14.13
C GLN A 235 -9.29 -17.22 -13.29
N ARG A 236 -8.33 -17.51 -12.39
CA ARG A 236 -7.64 -16.48 -11.61
C ARG A 236 -6.85 -15.53 -12.51
N ARG A 237 -6.10 -16.05 -13.48
CA ARG A 237 -5.37 -15.23 -14.46
C ARG A 237 -6.30 -14.34 -15.28
N ARG A 238 -7.46 -14.86 -15.67
CA ARG A 238 -8.48 -14.10 -16.40
C ARG A 238 -9.07 -12.99 -15.52
N PHE A 239 -9.37 -13.30 -14.27
CA PHE A 239 -9.79 -12.32 -13.28
C PHE A 239 -8.76 -11.19 -13.12
N ILE A 240 -7.50 -11.51 -12.90
CA ILE A 240 -6.43 -10.51 -12.77
C ILE A 240 -6.26 -9.70 -14.06
N ARG A 241 -6.28 -10.34 -15.23
CA ARG A 241 -6.22 -9.65 -16.52
C ARG A 241 -7.39 -8.67 -16.69
N TYR A 242 -8.56 -9.07 -16.26
CA TYR A 242 -9.76 -8.21 -16.32
C TYR A 242 -9.62 -6.99 -15.40
N LEU A 243 -9.17 -7.18 -14.18
CA LEU A 243 -8.94 -6.07 -13.24
C LEU A 243 -7.83 -5.14 -13.72
N ALA A 244 -6.70 -5.67 -14.17
CA ALA A 244 -5.59 -4.87 -14.69
C ALA A 244 -6.04 -4.06 -15.93
N GLY A 245 -6.75 -4.67 -16.87
CA GLY A 245 -7.29 -3.97 -18.03
C GLY A 245 -8.27 -2.85 -17.65
N ARG A 246 -9.03 -3.05 -16.57
CA ARG A 246 -10.07 -2.11 -16.14
C ARG A 246 -9.52 -0.98 -15.28
N TYR A 247 -8.54 -1.23 -14.42
CA TYR A 247 -8.12 -0.29 -13.37
C TYR A 247 -6.68 0.22 -13.47
N ALA A 248 -5.77 -0.43 -14.21
CA ALA A 248 -4.39 0.02 -14.28
C ALA A 248 -4.21 1.45 -14.86
N ALA A 249 -5.14 1.93 -15.68
CA ALA A 249 -5.11 3.31 -16.18
C ALA A 249 -5.69 4.35 -15.19
N MET A 250 -6.11 3.93 -14.00
CA MET A 250 -6.61 4.79 -12.93
C MET A 250 -5.55 4.91 -11.83
N ASN A 251 -5.71 5.89 -10.94
CA ASN A 251 -4.83 6.00 -9.78
C ASN A 251 -5.26 5.00 -8.71
N VAL A 252 -4.58 3.86 -8.68
CA VAL A 252 -4.88 2.73 -7.81
C VAL A 252 -3.60 2.18 -7.17
N THR A 253 -3.77 1.35 -6.13
CA THR A 253 -2.75 0.40 -5.66
C THR A 253 -3.35 -0.99 -5.57
N TRP A 254 -2.50 -2.02 -5.58
CA TRP A 254 -2.95 -3.39 -5.57
C TRP A 254 -2.62 -4.07 -4.25
N GLN A 255 -3.63 -4.64 -3.62
CA GLN A 255 -3.47 -5.46 -2.44
C GLN A 255 -4.02 -6.85 -2.70
N GLY A 256 -3.18 -7.89 -2.56
CA GLY A 256 -3.55 -9.28 -2.85
C GLY A 256 -4.75 -9.75 -2.04
N VAL A 257 -4.58 -9.88 -0.73
CA VAL A 257 -5.68 -10.23 0.19
C VAL A 257 -5.63 -9.35 1.44
N GLU A 258 -6.69 -9.38 2.24
CA GLU A 258 -6.77 -8.57 3.46
C GLU A 258 -5.76 -9.04 4.52
N HIS A 259 -5.70 -10.36 4.78
CA HIS A 259 -4.73 -10.96 5.68
C HIS A 259 -4.24 -12.30 5.10
N PHE A 260 -2.97 -12.37 4.72
CA PHE A 260 -2.46 -13.57 4.08
C PHE A 260 -2.29 -14.74 5.06
N GLU A 261 -2.10 -14.44 6.34
CA GLU A 261 -1.91 -15.43 7.40
C GLU A 261 -3.18 -16.22 7.72
N ASP A 262 -4.35 -15.75 7.29
CA ASP A 262 -5.63 -16.43 7.57
C ASP A 262 -5.82 -17.71 6.75
N SER A 263 -5.00 -17.92 5.73
CA SER A 263 -5.05 -19.12 4.88
C SER A 263 -3.76 -19.90 4.94
N VAL A 264 -3.89 -21.22 5.05
CA VAL A 264 -2.77 -22.15 4.80
C VAL A 264 -2.39 -22.05 3.33
N ASP A 265 -1.10 -22.16 3.04
CA ASP A 265 -0.56 -22.11 1.66
C ASP A 265 -0.92 -20.83 0.88
N ALA A 266 -1.07 -19.69 1.57
CA ALA A 266 -1.38 -18.42 0.94
C ALA A 266 -0.30 -17.93 -0.02
N ARG A 267 0.97 -18.19 0.30
CA ARG A 267 2.13 -17.64 -0.42
C ARG A 267 2.20 -18.05 -1.90
N PRO A 268 2.02 -19.33 -2.29
CA PRO A 268 2.05 -19.72 -3.71
C PRO A 268 0.98 -18.99 -4.53
N LEU A 269 -0.24 -18.92 -4.01
CA LEU A 269 -1.33 -18.22 -4.69
C LEU A 269 -1.07 -16.72 -4.80
N LEU A 270 -0.57 -16.09 -3.74
CA LEU A 270 -0.22 -14.67 -3.76
C LEU A 270 0.90 -14.36 -4.73
N LYS A 271 1.91 -15.24 -4.82
CA LYS A 271 2.96 -15.14 -5.83
C LYS A 271 2.40 -15.25 -7.25
N GLU A 272 1.48 -16.20 -7.48
CA GLU A 272 0.80 -16.41 -8.75
C GLU A 272 0.04 -15.14 -9.20
N ILE A 273 -0.86 -14.62 -8.36
CA ILE A 273 -1.68 -13.45 -8.71
C ILE A 273 -0.86 -12.15 -8.71
N GLY A 274 0.05 -12.00 -7.76
CA GLY A 274 0.88 -10.79 -7.63
C GLY A 274 1.87 -10.65 -8.79
N THR A 275 2.46 -11.76 -9.26
CA THR A 275 3.30 -11.77 -10.46
C THR A 275 2.49 -11.39 -11.69
N ALA A 276 1.27 -11.94 -11.83
CA ALA A 276 0.39 -11.59 -12.93
C ALA A 276 0.01 -10.09 -12.93
N ILE A 277 -0.28 -9.49 -11.76
CA ILE A 277 -0.53 -8.05 -11.65
C ILE A 277 0.70 -7.26 -12.07
N LYS A 278 1.89 -7.62 -11.56
CA LYS A 278 3.15 -6.95 -11.90
C LYS A 278 3.42 -6.94 -13.41
N GLU A 279 3.10 -8.03 -14.10
CA GLU A 279 3.27 -8.15 -15.55
C GLU A 279 2.21 -7.40 -16.35
N LEU A 280 0.98 -7.31 -15.85
CA LEU A 280 -0.17 -6.79 -16.57
C LEU A 280 -0.44 -5.30 -16.31
N ASP A 281 0.19 -4.72 -15.28
CA ASP A 281 0.11 -3.30 -14.96
C ASP A 281 1.34 -2.55 -15.52
N PRO A 282 1.22 -1.89 -16.68
CA PRO A 282 2.34 -1.20 -17.30
C PRO A 282 2.75 0.08 -16.57
N TYR A 283 1.91 0.59 -15.68
CA TYR A 283 2.20 1.79 -14.88
C TYR A 283 2.94 1.47 -13.58
N GLN A 284 3.06 0.17 -13.25
CA GLN A 284 3.79 -0.33 -12.08
C GLN A 284 3.32 0.26 -10.75
N HIS A 285 2.01 0.39 -10.58
CA HIS A 285 1.41 0.87 -9.33
C HIS A 285 1.92 0.10 -8.10
N PRO A 286 1.87 0.70 -6.91
CA PRO A 286 2.23 0.03 -5.67
C PRO A 286 1.46 -1.28 -5.45
N ARG A 287 2.19 -2.33 -5.01
CA ARG A 287 1.67 -3.69 -4.84
C ARG A 287 2.10 -4.29 -3.52
N THR A 288 1.15 -4.87 -2.79
CA THR A 288 1.39 -5.58 -1.53
C THR A 288 0.35 -6.67 -1.29
N SER A 289 0.44 -7.36 -0.17
CA SER A 289 -0.66 -8.10 0.44
C SER A 289 -0.86 -7.62 1.86
N GLY A 290 -2.10 -7.54 2.31
CA GLY A 290 -2.40 -7.25 3.69
C GLY A 290 -1.92 -8.37 4.62
N ALA A 291 -1.64 -8.02 5.85
CA ALA A 291 -1.10 -8.90 6.88
C ALA A 291 -1.70 -8.55 8.24
N ARG A 292 -1.79 -9.54 9.15
CA ARG A 292 -2.13 -9.30 10.56
C ARG A 292 -0.95 -8.74 11.35
N VAL A 293 0.27 -9.05 10.92
CA VAL A 293 1.49 -8.56 11.54
C VAL A 293 2.34 -7.83 10.50
N THR A 294 2.91 -8.53 9.55
CA THR A 294 3.78 -7.98 8.51
C THR A 294 3.74 -8.82 7.25
N SER A 295 3.73 -8.17 6.09
CA SER A 295 3.88 -8.85 4.81
C SER A 295 5.33 -8.94 4.34
N ALA A 296 6.29 -8.46 5.11
CA ALA A 296 7.71 -8.47 4.76
C ALA A 296 8.24 -9.83 4.30
N PRO A 297 7.82 -10.99 4.88
CA PRO A 297 8.24 -12.31 4.39
C PRO A 297 7.89 -12.62 2.94
N LEU A 298 6.89 -11.93 2.38
CA LEU A 298 6.47 -12.12 0.98
C LEU A 298 7.28 -11.26 0.00
N LEU A 299 8.11 -10.33 0.46
CA LEU A 299 8.93 -9.47 -0.40
C LEU A 299 9.92 -10.28 -1.24
N ASP A 300 10.43 -11.41 -0.71
CA ASP A 300 11.35 -12.30 -1.41
C ASP A 300 10.74 -12.91 -2.69
N ASP A 301 9.42 -12.92 -2.84
CA ASP A 301 8.74 -13.39 -4.05
C ASP A 301 8.83 -12.40 -5.23
N GLY A 302 9.30 -11.18 -4.98
CA GLY A 302 9.67 -10.21 -6.01
C GLY A 302 8.51 -9.55 -6.77
N TRP A 303 7.26 -9.73 -6.32
CA TRP A 303 6.10 -9.08 -6.93
C TRP A 303 5.62 -7.83 -6.17
N MET A 304 5.83 -7.79 -4.86
CA MET A 304 5.52 -6.63 -4.02
C MET A 304 6.60 -5.55 -4.14
N ASN A 305 6.24 -4.30 -3.92
CA ASN A 305 7.15 -3.17 -3.85
C ASN A 305 6.91 -2.27 -2.62
N PHE A 306 6.08 -2.72 -1.67
CA PHE A 306 5.99 -2.17 -0.33
C PHE A 306 5.53 -3.24 0.67
N ALA A 307 5.87 -3.06 1.93
CA ALA A 307 5.45 -3.93 3.02
C ALA A 307 4.21 -3.37 3.73
N ALA A 308 3.24 -4.23 4.01
CA ALA A 308 2.04 -3.93 4.78
C ALA A 308 2.15 -4.45 6.21
N TYR A 309 1.65 -3.67 7.15
CA TYR A 309 1.51 -4.02 8.56
C TYR A 309 0.06 -4.02 8.97
N GLY A 310 -0.31 -4.90 9.88
CA GLY A 310 -1.64 -5.01 10.47
C GLY A 310 -1.58 -5.10 11.99
N THR A 311 -0.56 -4.57 12.62
CA THR A 311 -0.36 -4.68 14.06
C THR A 311 -0.10 -3.32 14.70
N SER A 312 -0.50 -3.18 15.96
CA SER A 312 -0.04 -2.10 16.82
C SER A 312 1.32 -2.38 17.47
N ASP A 313 1.93 -3.52 17.14
CA ASP A 313 3.27 -3.83 17.59
C ASP A 313 4.29 -3.05 16.76
N ASP A 314 4.60 -1.90 17.28
CA ASP A 314 5.41 -0.87 16.68
C ASP A 314 6.93 -1.16 16.70
N GLN A 315 7.37 -2.27 17.30
CA GLN A 315 8.80 -2.60 17.34
C GLN A 315 9.25 -3.45 16.15
N VAL A 316 8.39 -4.32 15.62
CA VAL A 316 8.67 -5.11 14.41
C VAL A 316 8.96 -4.19 13.23
N GLY A 317 8.15 -3.15 13.05
CA GLY A 317 8.33 -2.18 11.98
C GLY A 317 9.70 -1.49 12.01
N ALA A 318 10.17 -1.05 13.18
CA ALA A 318 11.49 -0.41 13.32
C ALA A 318 12.65 -1.34 12.96
N ILE A 319 12.52 -2.63 13.25
CA ILE A 319 13.52 -3.63 12.93
C ILE A 319 13.49 -3.95 11.43
N GLU A 320 12.33 -4.24 10.88
CA GLU A 320 12.19 -4.58 9.47
C GLU A 320 12.54 -3.43 8.55
N HIS A 321 12.34 -2.19 8.99
CA HIS A 321 12.79 -1.00 8.28
C HIS A 321 14.30 -0.97 8.05
N GLN A 322 15.09 -1.59 8.92
CA GLN A 322 16.54 -1.73 8.75
C GLN A 322 16.93 -2.88 7.80
N LEU A 323 15.99 -3.76 7.46
CA LEU A 323 16.25 -4.99 6.69
C LEU A 323 15.73 -4.93 5.25
N TYR A 324 14.70 -4.14 4.98
CA TYR A 324 14.01 -4.14 3.69
C TYR A 324 13.97 -2.74 3.07
N GLY A 325 14.46 -2.61 1.85
CA GLY A 325 14.51 -1.36 1.09
C GLY A 325 13.22 -1.12 0.31
N VAL A 326 12.10 -1.01 1.00
CA VAL A 326 10.78 -0.70 0.43
C VAL A 326 10.00 0.21 1.37
N PRO A 327 9.05 1.01 0.89
CA PRO A 327 8.14 1.75 1.77
C PRO A 327 7.29 0.84 2.65
N PHE A 328 6.90 1.33 3.81
CA PHE A 328 6.09 0.64 4.79
C PHE A 328 4.76 1.35 5.03
N VAL A 329 3.66 0.60 5.02
CA VAL A 329 2.32 1.14 5.27
C VAL A 329 1.62 0.27 6.33
N ASN A 330 1.18 0.87 7.42
CA ASN A 330 0.34 0.17 8.39
C ASN A 330 -1.12 0.26 7.96
N LEU A 331 -1.67 -0.85 7.49
CA LEU A 331 -3.01 -0.95 6.92
C LEU A 331 -4.10 -1.23 7.96
N ASP A 332 -3.74 -1.71 9.15
CA ASP A 332 -4.68 -2.04 10.21
C ASP A 332 -4.07 -1.79 11.61
N MET A 333 -4.18 -0.57 12.07
CA MET A 333 -3.76 -0.16 13.42
C MET A 333 -4.87 -0.33 14.46
N GLY A 334 -5.98 -0.98 14.11
CA GLY A 334 -7.22 -0.99 14.87
C GLY A 334 -8.17 0.11 14.41
N ARG A 335 -9.36 0.14 14.99
CA ARG A 335 -10.45 1.03 14.59
C ARG A 335 -10.81 2.00 15.71
N GLU A 336 -10.92 3.27 15.38
CA GLU A 336 -11.48 4.25 16.31
C GLU A 336 -12.96 3.96 16.57
N ASP A 337 -13.40 4.02 17.83
CA ASP A 337 -14.79 3.83 18.20
C ASP A 337 -15.58 5.13 17.98
N SER A 338 -16.61 5.06 17.15
CA SER A 338 -17.56 6.17 16.96
C SER A 338 -18.80 6.06 17.85
N GLY A 339 -18.77 5.22 18.90
CA GLY A 339 -19.91 4.97 19.79
C GLY A 339 -20.92 3.97 19.25
N ALA A 340 -20.64 3.28 18.15
CA ALA A 340 -21.53 2.30 17.53
C ALA A 340 -21.44 0.88 18.12
N GLY A 341 -20.66 0.68 19.17
CA GLY A 341 -20.63 -0.50 20.05
C GLY A 341 -20.54 -1.85 19.34
N ARG A 342 -19.39 -2.18 18.74
CA ARG A 342 -19.04 -3.56 18.38
C ARG A 342 -17.69 -3.90 18.98
N SER A 343 -17.69 -4.67 20.05
CA SER A 343 -16.50 -5.31 20.60
C SER A 343 -16.41 -6.73 20.06
N GLY A 344 -15.36 -7.02 19.29
CA GLY A 344 -15.01 -8.39 18.88
C GLY A 344 -13.84 -8.94 19.71
N PRO A 345 -13.63 -10.25 19.76
CA PRO A 345 -12.59 -10.88 20.59
C PRO A 345 -11.16 -10.80 20.01
N ASN A 346 -10.95 -10.19 18.85
CA ASN A 346 -9.63 -10.05 18.23
C ASN A 346 -8.94 -8.74 18.60
N THR A 347 -7.64 -8.78 18.85
CA THR A 347 -6.83 -7.62 19.27
C THR A 347 -6.78 -6.49 18.22
N ALA A 348 -6.96 -6.80 16.94
CA ALA A 348 -7.11 -5.81 15.86
C ALA A 348 -8.53 -5.20 15.80
N ASP A 349 -9.54 -5.92 16.28
CA ASP A 349 -10.95 -5.52 16.28
C ASP A 349 -11.35 -4.74 17.55
N THR A 350 -10.43 -4.47 18.45
CA THR A 350 -10.73 -3.67 19.65
C THR A 350 -10.99 -2.22 19.23
N ALA A 351 -12.18 -1.75 19.51
CA ALA A 351 -12.53 -0.34 19.34
C ALA A 351 -11.66 0.53 20.26
N LEU A 352 -11.05 1.55 19.71
CA LEU A 352 -10.10 2.44 20.38
C LEU A 352 -10.75 3.80 20.62
N ASP A 353 -10.47 4.42 21.74
CA ASP A 353 -10.70 5.84 21.85
C ASP A 353 -9.73 6.63 20.96
N ALA A 354 -10.04 7.90 20.71
CA ALA A 354 -9.23 8.75 19.84
C ALA A 354 -7.79 8.92 20.33
N ALA A 355 -7.56 8.88 21.64
CA ALA A 355 -6.22 9.01 22.21
C ALA A 355 -5.39 7.75 21.97
N ALA A 356 -5.99 6.57 22.18
CA ALA A 356 -5.34 5.29 21.90
C ALA A 356 -5.05 5.13 20.41
N PHE A 357 -5.99 5.52 19.53
CA PHE A 357 -5.78 5.51 18.09
C PHE A 357 -4.63 6.45 17.67
N ARG A 358 -4.62 7.70 18.15
CA ARG A 358 -3.54 8.66 17.90
C ARG A 358 -2.17 8.11 18.31
N LYS A 359 -2.07 7.49 19.47
CA LYS A 359 -0.81 6.89 19.95
C LYS A 359 -0.30 5.81 19.00
N ARG A 360 -1.19 4.98 18.45
CA ARG A 360 -0.81 3.98 17.44
C ARG A 360 -0.31 4.63 16.14
N VAL A 361 -0.98 5.69 15.68
CA VAL A 361 -0.55 6.47 14.50
C VAL A 361 0.88 6.97 14.67
N TRP A 362 1.16 7.66 15.77
CA TRP A 362 2.48 8.23 16.01
C TRP A 362 3.55 7.15 16.22
N ASN A 363 3.25 6.09 16.96
CA ASN A 363 4.17 4.97 17.13
C ASN A 363 4.50 4.28 15.81
N ALA A 364 3.51 4.00 14.96
CA ALA A 364 3.72 3.43 13.65
C ALA A 364 4.60 4.35 12.78
N THR A 365 4.33 5.65 12.81
CA THR A 365 5.12 6.64 12.08
C THR A 365 6.58 6.66 12.52
N MET A 366 6.85 6.57 13.84
CA MET A 366 8.21 6.52 14.37
C MET A 366 8.99 5.25 13.98
N ASN A 367 8.31 4.27 13.40
CA ASN A 367 8.91 3.08 12.79
C ASN A 367 9.07 3.20 11.27
N GLY A 368 8.86 4.38 10.70
CA GLY A 368 8.91 4.61 9.26
C GLY A 368 7.67 4.12 8.50
N GLN A 369 6.55 3.89 9.18
CA GLN A 369 5.30 3.42 8.56
C GLN A 369 4.36 4.58 8.24
N SER A 370 3.77 4.57 7.06
CA SER A 370 2.64 5.44 6.71
C SER A 370 1.35 4.91 7.36
N PRO A 371 0.54 5.77 7.99
CA PRO A 371 -0.64 5.32 8.73
C PRO A 371 -1.90 5.18 7.86
N THR A 372 -2.81 4.29 8.28
CA THR A 372 -4.15 4.15 7.71
C THR A 372 -5.21 4.23 8.81
N TYR A 373 -6.14 5.14 8.65
CA TYR A 373 -7.27 5.34 9.55
C TYR A 373 -8.37 4.30 9.32
N ALA A 374 -8.95 3.80 10.38
CA ALA A 374 -10.18 3.01 10.33
C ALA A 374 -11.13 3.40 11.48
N ASN A 375 -12.43 3.26 11.25
CA ASN A 375 -13.46 3.59 12.23
C ASN A 375 -14.54 2.50 12.29
N THR A 376 -15.18 2.32 13.45
CA THR A 376 -16.28 1.37 13.62
C THR A 376 -17.62 1.88 13.08
N GLY A 377 -17.76 3.20 12.94
CA GLY A 377 -18.95 3.86 12.40
C GLY A 377 -18.89 4.02 10.88
N THR A 378 -20.00 4.46 10.32
CA THR A 378 -20.15 4.76 8.90
C THR A 378 -20.64 6.19 8.68
N GLY A 379 -20.46 6.73 7.46
CA GLY A 379 -20.99 8.02 7.06
C GLY A 379 -20.53 9.19 7.95
N ALA A 380 -21.47 10.02 8.41
CA ALA A 380 -21.19 11.22 9.19
C ALA A 380 -20.51 10.95 10.55
N ALA A 381 -20.80 9.81 11.20
CA ALA A 381 -20.17 9.43 12.46
C ALA A 381 -18.66 9.21 12.28
N SER A 382 -18.29 8.45 11.26
CA SER A 382 -16.88 8.23 10.89
C SER A 382 -16.19 9.52 10.45
N ALA A 383 -16.86 10.35 9.64
CA ALA A 383 -16.31 11.59 9.12
C ALA A 383 -16.02 12.64 10.23
N ASN A 384 -16.80 12.66 11.30
CA ASN A 384 -16.65 13.65 12.39
C ASN A 384 -15.85 13.13 13.59
N ALA A 385 -15.38 11.89 13.54
CA ALA A 385 -14.64 11.27 14.64
C ALA A 385 -13.36 12.07 14.98
N PRO A 386 -13.00 12.18 16.27
CA PRO A 386 -11.81 12.94 16.69
C PRO A 386 -10.50 12.43 16.09
N GLY A 387 -10.33 11.09 15.96
CA GLY A 387 -9.13 10.48 15.37
C GLY A 387 -8.93 10.89 13.91
N ALA A 388 -10.02 10.98 13.13
CA ALA A 388 -9.92 11.47 11.74
C ALA A 388 -9.40 12.92 11.68
N LYS A 389 -9.77 13.78 12.63
CA LYS A 389 -9.23 15.16 12.74
C LYS A 389 -7.77 15.14 13.16
N GLN A 390 -7.38 14.26 14.07
CA GLN A 390 -6.00 14.12 14.52
C GLN A 390 -5.09 13.56 13.40
N MET A 391 -5.61 12.75 12.48
CA MET A 391 -4.90 12.37 11.24
C MET A 391 -4.60 13.60 10.38
N THR A 392 -5.53 14.57 10.29
CA THR A 392 -5.26 15.82 9.58
C THR A 392 -4.13 16.62 10.25
N VAL A 393 -4.11 16.67 11.59
CA VAL A 393 -3.03 17.32 12.36
C VAL A 393 -1.69 16.64 12.07
N TRP A 394 -1.67 15.29 12.05
CA TRP A 394 -0.50 14.50 11.68
C TRP A 394 -0.03 14.82 10.26
N PHE A 395 -0.94 14.85 9.29
CA PHE A 395 -0.63 15.15 7.89
C PHE A 395 -0.06 16.57 7.72
N ASP A 396 -0.67 17.55 8.38
CA ASP A 396 -0.22 18.94 8.32
C ASP A 396 1.17 19.10 8.89
N PHE A 397 1.42 18.48 10.05
CA PHE A 397 2.74 18.47 10.66
C PHE A 397 3.82 17.89 9.73
N PHE A 398 3.62 16.66 9.24
CA PHE A 398 4.62 16.03 8.37
C PHE A 398 4.75 16.72 7.01
N SER A 399 3.69 17.32 6.47
CA SER A 399 3.77 18.10 5.23
C SER A 399 4.72 19.29 5.31
N ASP A 400 5.02 19.79 6.50
CA ASP A 400 5.98 20.87 6.74
C ASP A 400 7.39 20.37 7.08
N THR A 401 7.62 19.07 7.14
CA THR A 401 8.91 18.42 7.39
C THR A 401 9.55 17.90 6.10
N ARG A 402 10.75 17.38 6.20
CA ARG A 402 11.40 16.58 5.14
C ARG A 402 11.05 15.10 5.29
N TYR A 403 9.78 14.77 5.48
CA TYR A 403 9.28 13.41 5.74
C TYR A 403 9.83 12.34 4.79
N TRP A 404 10.17 12.70 3.56
CA TRP A 404 10.73 11.78 2.56
C TRP A 404 12.20 11.43 2.76
N GLU A 405 12.81 11.89 3.83
CA GLU A 405 14.19 11.60 4.22
C GLU A 405 14.32 11.29 5.72
N LEU A 406 13.20 11.31 6.46
CA LEU A 406 13.18 10.98 7.89
C LEU A 406 13.21 9.45 8.06
N GLU A 407 14.21 8.96 8.76
CA GLU A 407 14.42 7.54 9.07
C GLU A 407 14.36 7.30 10.58
N PRO A 408 13.97 6.08 11.05
CA PRO A 408 14.00 5.75 12.47
C PRO A 408 15.36 6.04 13.10
N TYR A 409 15.35 6.76 14.23
CA TYR A 409 16.55 7.23 14.95
C TYR A 409 16.55 6.71 16.38
N PHE A 410 17.72 6.29 16.88
CA PHE A 410 17.80 5.49 18.11
C PHE A 410 18.56 6.17 19.26
N ASP A 411 19.25 7.29 19.05
CA ASP A 411 19.94 8.04 20.10
C ASP A 411 18.99 8.98 20.86
N VAL A 412 17.92 8.38 21.37
CA VAL A 412 16.86 9.04 22.13
C VAL A 412 16.44 8.19 23.33
N ASP A 413 16.28 8.80 24.49
CA ASP A 413 15.72 8.20 25.71
C ASP A 413 14.43 8.89 26.12
N GLY A 414 13.42 8.13 26.52
CA GLY A 414 12.10 8.65 26.92
C GLY A 414 11.14 8.90 25.77
N GLY A 415 11.52 8.58 24.53
CA GLY A 415 10.68 8.74 23.34
C GLY A 415 11.12 7.83 22.21
N ARG A 416 10.53 8.03 21.04
CA ARG A 416 10.88 7.41 19.76
C ARG A 416 11.12 8.50 18.73
N ALA A 417 12.06 8.33 17.84
CA ALA A 417 12.45 9.38 16.92
C ALA A 417 12.52 8.93 15.47
N LEU A 418 12.23 9.87 14.58
CA LEU A 418 12.68 9.90 13.20
C LEU A 418 13.69 11.02 13.04
N ALA A 419 14.71 10.83 12.23
CA ALA A 419 15.69 11.85 11.94
C ALA A 419 16.10 11.89 10.46
N LEU A 420 16.34 13.07 9.97
CA LEU A 420 17.33 13.38 8.96
C LEU A 420 18.51 13.95 9.74
N GLU A 421 19.45 13.08 10.07
CA GLU A 421 20.60 13.44 10.90
C GLU A 421 21.23 14.76 10.42
N ASP A 422 21.77 15.55 11.34
CA ASP A 422 22.38 16.84 11.04
C ASP A 422 21.36 17.96 10.64
N THR A 423 20.09 17.64 10.47
CA THR A 423 19.11 18.58 9.89
C THR A 423 17.79 18.66 10.66
N GLU A 424 17.10 17.53 10.89
CA GLU A 424 15.74 17.51 11.42
C GLU A 424 15.48 16.25 12.24
N TYR A 425 14.83 16.41 13.40
CA TYR A 425 14.48 15.33 14.31
C TYR A 425 13.03 15.50 14.75
N VAL A 426 12.26 14.44 14.71
CA VAL A 426 10.89 14.36 15.21
C VAL A 426 10.86 13.28 16.29
N VAL A 427 10.59 13.65 17.52
CA VAL A 427 10.56 12.72 18.66
C VAL A 427 9.17 12.64 19.23
N TYR A 428 8.59 11.45 19.23
CA TYR A 428 7.29 11.19 19.85
C TYR A 428 7.46 10.67 21.27
N VAL A 429 6.80 11.32 22.21
CA VAL A 429 6.77 11.01 23.64
C VAL A 429 5.38 10.53 24.01
N GLU A 430 5.15 9.22 23.99
CA GLU A 430 3.85 8.62 24.27
C GLU A 430 3.42 8.81 25.72
N LYS A 431 4.38 8.68 26.64
CA LYS A 431 4.17 8.87 28.08
C LYS A 431 5.03 10.03 28.53
N PRO A 432 4.43 11.19 28.87
CA PRO A 432 5.18 12.35 29.33
C PRO A 432 6.13 12.02 30.48
N GLY A 433 7.37 12.40 30.31
CA GLY A 433 8.46 12.12 31.25
C GLY A 433 9.76 12.78 30.80
N PRO A 434 10.88 12.49 31.46
CA PRO A 434 12.20 12.94 31.03
C PRO A 434 12.49 12.44 29.60
N LEU A 435 13.01 13.34 28.77
CA LEU A 435 13.43 13.07 27.40
C LEU A 435 14.88 13.50 27.24
N GLU A 436 15.69 12.61 26.66
CA GLU A 436 17.06 12.91 26.24
C GLU A 436 17.19 12.60 24.75
N LEU A 437 17.72 13.55 23.97
CA LEU A 437 17.99 13.41 22.54
C LEU A 437 19.40 13.87 22.25
N THR A 438 20.20 13.01 21.62
CA THR A 438 21.51 13.36 21.11
C THR A 438 21.40 13.75 19.65
N VAL A 439 22.05 14.85 19.27
CA VAL A 439 22.10 15.35 17.88
C VAL A 439 23.52 15.79 17.55
N GLU A 440 23.82 15.98 16.28
CA GLU A 440 25.10 16.55 15.85
C GLU A 440 25.22 18.02 16.24
N LYS A 441 26.46 18.51 16.28
CA LYS A 441 26.79 19.85 16.77
C LYS A 441 26.41 20.97 15.81
N HIS A 442 25.21 21.49 15.97
CA HIS A 442 24.69 22.67 15.26
C HIS A 442 23.85 23.55 16.15
N ALA A 443 23.42 24.68 15.62
CA ALA A 443 22.35 25.47 16.23
C ALA A 443 21.01 24.90 15.76
N TYR A 444 20.11 24.66 16.72
CA TYR A 444 18.77 24.12 16.47
C TYR A 444 17.69 25.02 17.06
N GLU A 445 16.54 25.00 16.39
CA GLU A 445 15.27 25.43 16.97
C GLU A 445 14.47 24.18 17.36
N ALA A 446 13.77 24.26 18.48
CA ALA A 446 12.97 23.16 18.98
C ALA A 446 11.57 23.62 19.41
N TYR A 447 10.59 22.76 19.17
CA TYR A 447 9.18 23.01 19.43
C TYR A 447 8.50 21.77 20.00
N TRP A 448 7.77 21.95 21.10
CA TRP A 448 6.78 20.96 21.52
C TRP A 448 5.52 21.15 20.70
N ILE A 449 5.07 20.09 20.06
CA ILE A 449 3.85 20.05 19.25
C ILE A 449 2.81 19.22 20.01
N ASN A 450 1.62 19.78 20.17
CA ASN A 450 0.47 19.05 20.67
C ASN A 450 -0.13 18.20 19.52
N PRO A 451 -0.09 16.87 19.57
CA PRO A 451 -0.57 16.03 18.45
C PRO A 451 -2.11 15.97 18.34
N ILE A 452 -2.84 16.63 19.25
CA ILE A 452 -4.32 16.72 19.22
C ILE A 452 -4.78 17.83 18.28
N ASP A 453 -4.11 18.99 18.33
CA ASP A 453 -4.52 20.23 17.64
C ASP A 453 -3.42 20.90 16.82
N GLY A 454 -2.20 20.40 16.87
CA GLY A 454 -1.05 20.91 16.12
C GLY A 454 -0.42 22.18 16.73
N VAL A 455 -0.83 22.62 17.90
CA VAL A 455 -0.26 23.82 18.54
C VAL A 455 1.20 23.59 18.88
N ALA A 456 2.06 24.51 18.40
CA ALA A 456 3.50 24.49 18.61
C ALA A 456 3.93 25.46 19.72
N THR A 457 4.78 24.99 20.63
CA THR A 457 5.35 25.81 21.70
C THR A 457 6.88 25.75 21.62
N LYS A 458 7.53 26.89 21.39
CA LYS A 458 8.99 26.95 21.28
C LYS A 458 9.65 26.59 22.60
N VAL A 459 10.68 25.76 22.53
CA VAL A 459 11.50 25.34 23.67
C VAL A 459 12.96 25.69 23.40
N LYS A 460 13.73 25.90 24.46
CA LYS A 460 15.15 26.17 24.33
C LYS A 460 15.90 24.86 24.04
N PHE A 461 16.66 24.85 22.97
CA PHE A 461 17.62 23.81 22.66
C PHE A 461 19.03 24.42 22.70
N LYS A 462 19.99 23.71 23.27
CA LYS A 462 21.35 24.21 23.34
C LYS A 462 22.36 23.07 23.34
N GLY A 463 23.25 23.10 22.38
CA GLY A 463 24.35 22.12 22.28
C GLY A 463 23.97 20.86 21.47
N GLU A 464 24.56 19.75 21.81
CA GLU A 464 24.40 18.45 21.13
C GLU A 464 23.42 17.53 21.85
N HIS A 465 22.95 17.94 23.04
CA HIS A 465 22.03 17.15 23.85
C HIS A 465 20.82 18.00 24.25
N PHE A 466 19.65 17.49 23.96
CA PHE A 466 18.42 17.99 24.55
C PHE A 466 18.09 17.15 25.78
N THR A 467 17.94 17.81 26.90
CA THR A 467 17.40 17.20 28.12
C THR A 467 16.22 18.05 28.57
N GLY A 468 15.04 17.44 28.66
CA GLY A 468 13.83 18.15 29.01
C GLY A 468 12.65 17.23 29.24
N ALA A 469 11.47 17.81 29.36
CA ALA A 469 10.22 17.08 29.46
C ALA A 469 9.13 17.84 28.69
N PRO A 470 8.03 17.17 28.28
CA PRO A 470 6.87 17.83 27.70
C PRO A 470 6.29 18.92 28.60
N PRO A 471 5.53 19.89 28.03
CA PRO A 471 4.94 20.99 28.78
C PRO A 471 4.03 20.56 29.94
N ASP A 472 3.36 19.44 29.79
CA ASP A 472 2.51 18.83 30.82
C ASP A 472 2.40 17.30 30.64
N ALA A 473 1.70 16.66 31.56
CA ALA A 473 1.51 15.21 31.60
C ALA A 473 0.09 14.77 31.21
N SER A 474 -0.71 15.63 30.60
CA SER A 474 -2.13 15.34 30.31
C SER A 474 -2.31 14.43 29.09
N HIS A 475 -1.37 14.45 28.17
CA HIS A 475 -1.40 13.67 26.93
C HIS A 475 0.02 13.42 26.40
N ASP A 476 0.12 12.68 25.28
CA ASP A 476 1.32 12.47 24.49
C ASP A 476 1.78 13.76 23.80
N TRP A 477 3.08 13.86 23.48
CA TRP A 477 3.70 15.04 22.89
C TRP A 477 4.65 14.68 21.77
N VAL A 478 4.91 15.65 20.88
CA VAL A 478 5.95 15.56 19.84
C VAL A 478 6.98 16.67 20.05
N LEU A 479 8.25 16.32 20.10
CA LEU A 479 9.33 17.30 20.03
C LEU A 479 9.83 17.37 18.58
N HIS A 480 9.75 18.54 17.96
CA HIS A 480 10.30 18.82 16.65
C HIS A 480 11.56 19.67 16.80
N VAL A 481 12.70 19.15 16.34
CA VAL A 481 14.00 19.82 16.40
C VAL A 481 14.51 20.02 14.98
N VAL A 482 14.79 21.25 14.60
CA VAL A 482 15.21 21.61 13.25
C VAL A 482 16.44 22.49 13.31
N ARG A 483 17.41 22.22 12.45
CA ARG A 483 18.60 23.06 12.30
C ARG A 483 18.21 24.50 12.01
N GLU A 484 18.81 25.46 12.75
CA GLU A 484 18.47 26.88 12.64
C GLU A 484 18.57 27.38 11.19
N GLY A 485 17.58 28.17 10.78
CA GLY A 485 17.45 28.64 9.40
C GLY A 485 16.92 27.63 8.40
N ARG A 486 16.48 26.44 8.85
CA ARG A 486 15.93 25.38 7.99
C ARG A 486 14.42 25.17 8.15
N VAL A 487 13.80 25.74 9.18
CA VAL A 487 12.37 25.57 9.48
C VAL A 487 11.50 26.09 8.33
N GLU A 488 11.78 27.30 7.83
CA GLU A 488 10.97 27.93 6.80
C GLU A 488 11.34 27.37 5.40
N GLY A 489 10.35 26.84 4.72
CA GLY A 489 10.52 26.29 3.36
C GLY A 489 11.29 24.98 3.29
N MET A 490 11.39 24.24 4.39
CA MET A 490 12.11 22.98 4.50
C MET A 490 11.75 21.99 3.40
N ASN A 491 10.47 21.83 3.11
CA ASN A 491 9.94 20.96 2.06
C ASN A 491 9.98 21.55 0.64
N LYS A 492 10.31 22.84 0.48
CA LYS A 492 10.26 23.54 -0.83
C LYS A 492 11.62 23.65 -1.51
N SER A 493 12.71 23.60 -0.74
CA SER A 493 14.06 23.95 -1.21
C SER A 493 14.94 22.76 -1.49
N TYR A 494 14.50 21.55 -1.15
CA TYR A 494 15.32 20.35 -1.22
C TYR A 494 14.93 19.44 -2.37
N LYS A 495 15.94 18.80 -2.91
CA LYS A 495 15.84 17.82 -3.95
C LYS A 495 15.44 16.48 -3.34
N PHE A 496 14.40 15.85 -3.88
CA PHE A 496 14.08 14.47 -3.55
C PHE A 496 15.09 13.57 -4.28
N GLU A 497 16.05 13.06 -3.53
CA GLU A 497 17.08 12.17 -4.05
C GLU A 497 16.94 10.80 -3.39
N SER A 498 17.09 9.75 -4.20
CA SER A 498 17.26 8.40 -3.68
C SER A 498 18.48 8.34 -2.77
N ARG A 499 18.37 7.67 -1.64
CA ARG A 499 19.46 7.40 -0.72
C ARG A 499 19.97 5.98 -0.92
N ASP A 500 21.26 5.82 -0.85
CA ASP A 500 21.88 4.51 -0.68
C ASP A 500 21.72 4.08 0.79
N ILE A 501 20.63 3.38 1.08
CA ILE A 501 20.43 2.80 2.40
C ILE A 501 21.10 1.44 2.44
N VAL A 502 22.08 1.29 3.32
CA VAL A 502 22.72 0.01 3.58
C VAL A 502 21.82 -0.81 4.51
N LEU A 503 21.13 -1.78 3.93
CA LEU A 503 20.34 -2.72 4.70
C LEU A 503 21.22 -3.64 5.53
N GLN A 504 20.74 -4.00 6.72
CA GLN A 504 21.47 -4.92 7.60
C GLN A 504 21.47 -6.33 7.00
N GLU A 505 22.60 -7.02 7.12
CA GLU A 505 22.70 -8.41 6.68
C GLU A 505 21.94 -9.36 7.62
N VAL A 506 21.23 -10.31 7.03
CA VAL A 506 20.61 -11.41 7.77
C VAL A 506 21.68 -12.45 8.08
N GLU A 507 21.83 -12.81 9.34
CA GLU A 507 22.79 -13.83 9.77
C GLU A 507 22.26 -15.23 9.41
N SER A 508 22.63 -15.74 8.22
CA SER A 508 22.15 -17.03 7.68
C SER A 508 22.73 -18.26 8.38
N ASN A 509 23.90 -18.14 9.02
CA ASN A 509 24.64 -19.25 9.63
C ASN A 509 24.50 -19.30 11.15
N SER A 510 23.35 -19.02 11.67
CA SER A 510 23.16 -19.03 13.11
C SER A 510 23.31 -20.40 13.74
N PRO A 511 23.89 -20.45 14.96
CA PRO A 511 23.91 -21.68 15.73
C PRO A 511 22.48 -22.16 15.95
N LYS A 512 22.33 -23.47 16.10
CA LYS A 512 21.05 -24.08 16.45
C LYS A 512 20.45 -23.37 17.65
N VAL A 513 19.33 -22.68 17.45
CA VAL A 513 18.54 -22.11 18.53
C VAL A 513 17.71 -23.25 19.10
N PRO A 514 18.04 -23.79 20.27
CA PRO A 514 17.17 -24.79 20.87
C PRO A 514 15.89 -24.10 21.35
N PHE A 515 14.74 -24.65 21.01
CA PHE A 515 13.47 -24.24 21.57
C PHE A 515 12.73 -25.48 22.06
N THR A 516 11.93 -25.28 23.08
CA THR A 516 11.01 -26.27 23.59
C THR A 516 9.60 -25.86 23.21
N VAL A 517 8.83 -26.82 22.70
CA VAL A 517 7.39 -26.67 22.48
C VAL A 517 6.70 -27.12 23.75
N GLU A 518 6.08 -26.21 24.48
CA GLU A 518 5.22 -26.59 25.62
C GLU A 518 3.79 -26.75 25.10
N GLN A 519 3.25 -27.96 25.19
CA GLN A 519 1.86 -28.24 24.85
C GLN A 519 0.97 -28.23 26.08
N PRO A 520 0.06 -27.28 26.20
CA PRO A 520 -1.31 -27.59 26.61
C PRO A 520 -2.19 -27.70 25.35
N ALA A 521 -3.26 -28.45 25.41
CA ALA A 521 -4.06 -28.95 24.31
C ALA A 521 -4.69 -27.90 23.34
N ALA A 522 -4.50 -26.61 23.53
CA ALA A 522 -5.07 -25.54 22.72
C ALA A 522 -4.07 -24.53 22.21
N ASP A 523 -2.88 -24.40 22.81
CA ASP A 523 -1.89 -23.35 22.44
C ASP A 523 -0.49 -23.94 22.41
N ILE A 524 0.24 -23.77 21.31
CA ILE A 524 1.66 -24.08 21.26
C ILE A 524 2.45 -22.83 21.68
N HIS A 525 3.20 -22.94 22.76
CA HIS A 525 4.17 -21.93 23.16
C HIS A 525 5.55 -22.35 22.70
N VAL A 526 6.15 -21.55 21.80
CA VAL A 526 7.54 -21.76 21.40
C VAL A 526 8.42 -20.90 22.29
N ARG A 527 9.29 -21.55 23.07
CA ARG A 527 10.24 -20.87 23.93
C ARG A 527 11.63 -20.95 23.30
N VAL A 528 12.24 -19.79 23.02
CA VAL A 528 13.61 -19.72 22.49
C VAL A 528 14.60 -19.70 23.64
N SER A 529 15.57 -20.62 23.60
CA SER A 529 16.55 -20.77 24.70
C SER A 529 17.56 -19.62 24.78
N PRO A 530 18.07 -19.32 25.97
CA PRO A 530 19.02 -18.27 26.26
C PRO A 530 20.28 -18.14 25.36
N PRO A 531 20.85 -19.18 24.74
CA PRO A 531 22.01 -19.04 23.87
C PRO A 531 21.85 -18.07 22.72
N PHE A 532 20.64 -17.95 22.16
CA PHE A 532 20.35 -17.00 21.08
C PHE A 532 20.42 -15.55 21.55
N ALA A 533 19.71 -15.25 22.64
CA ALA A 533 19.72 -13.93 23.26
C ALA A 533 21.14 -13.54 23.74
N ALA A 534 21.92 -14.50 24.26
CA ALA A 534 23.27 -14.27 24.71
C ALA A 534 24.25 -13.93 23.56
N LYS A 535 24.04 -14.48 22.36
CA LYS A 535 24.88 -14.14 21.19
C LYS A 535 24.61 -12.71 20.70
N ILE A 536 23.34 -12.34 20.55
CA ILE A 536 22.95 -10.98 20.16
C ILE A 536 23.46 -9.95 21.20
N THR A 537 23.27 -10.22 22.49
CA THR A 537 23.71 -9.31 23.58
C THR A 537 25.22 -9.15 23.69
N LYS A 538 26.02 -10.16 23.40
CA LYS A 538 27.51 -10.05 23.44
C LYS A 538 28.04 -9.12 22.34
N GLU A 539 27.39 -9.07 21.20
CA GLU A 539 27.84 -8.23 20.08
C GLU A 539 27.37 -6.77 20.22
N THR A 540 26.40 -6.52 21.07
CA THR A 540 25.69 -5.24 21.07
C THR A 540 26.16 -4.22 22.08
N ARG A 541 27.02 -4.51 23.05
CA ARG A 541 27.38 -3.58 24.15
C ARG A 541 26.18 -2.82 24.75
N ALA A 542 24.95 -3.36 24.71
CA ALA A 542 23.75 -2.57 24.70
C ALA A 542 23.07 -2.54 26.05
N THR A 543 22.70 -1.37 26.47
CA THR A 543 21.67 -1.11 27.47
C THR A 543 20.24 -1.25 26.92
N ARG A 544 20.06 -1.35 25.58
CA ARG A 544 18.76 -1.36 24.89
C ARG A 544 18.66 -2.47 23.85
N SER A 545 18.94 -3.72 24.19
CA SER A 545 18.70 -4.82 23.26
C SER A 545 17.21 -5.13 23.18
N MET A 546 16.66 -5.17 21.96
CA MET A 546 15.34 -5.70 21.67
C MET A 546 15.49 -6.97 20.85
N MET A 547 14.67 -7.97 21.13
CA MET A 547 14.63 -9.20 20.37
C MET A 547 13.18 -9.51 19.96
N TRP A 548 12.99 -9.73 18.68
CA TRP A 548 11.71 -10.10 18.09
C TRP A 548 11.78 -11.49 17.50
N LEU A 549 10.73 -12.21 17.71
CA LEU A 549 10.58 -13.57 17.22
C LEU A 549 9.24 -13.71 16.55
N TRP A 550 9.23 -14.26 15.36
CA TRP A 550 8.02 -14.72 14.74
C TRP A 550 8.26 -16.06 14.05
N THR A 551 7.22 -16.84 13.90
CA THR A 551 7.29 -18.15 13.29
C THR A 551 6.17 -18.31 12.29
N GLY A 552 6.46 -19.00 11.20
CA GLY A 552 5.49 -19.35 10.20
C GLY A 552 5.53 -20.83 9.90
N GLU A 553 4.39 -21.38 9.56
CA GLU A 553 4.27 -22.72 9.01
C GLU A 553 4.61 -22.67 7.52
N VAL A 554 5.48 -23.59 7.10
CA VAL A 554 5.81 -23.78 5.68
C VAL A 554 5.24 -25.15 5.29
N SER A 555 4.54 -25.21 4.14
CA SER A 555 4.05 -26.49 3.62
C SER A 555 5.19 -27.46 3.32
N ALA A 556 4.88 -28.76 3.22
CA ALA A 556 5.87 -29.83 3.02
C ALA A 556 6.74 -29.64 1.77
N ASP A 557 6.24 -28.95 0.76
CA ASP A 557 6.97 -28.57 -0.46
C ASP A 557 7.77 -27.27 -0.34
N GLY A 558 7.71 -26.61 0.83
CA GLY A 558 8.40 -25.33 1.09
C GLY A 558 7.77 -24.11 0.43
N GLN A 559 6.61 -24.23 -0.20
CA GLN A 559 5.96 -23.15 -0.94
C GLN A 559 4.90 -22.38 -0.12
N GLY A 560 4.23 -23.05 0.82
CA GLY A 560 3.25 -22.43 1.70
C GLY A 560 3.91 -21.69 2.87
N TYR A 561 3.20 -20.69 3.38
CA TYR A 561 3.67 -19.91 4.52
C TYR A 561 2.50 -19.36 5.33
N ARG A 562 2.57 -19.52 6.65
CA ARG A 562 1.59 -18.99 7.59
C ARG A 562 2.28 -18.53 8.86
N VAL A 563 1.95 -17.32 9.33
CA VAL A 563 2.40 -16.85 10.64
C VAL A 563 1.62 -17.56 11.74
N LEU A 564 2.32 -18.26 12.61
CA LEU A 564 1.70 -19.02 13.71
C LEU A 564 1.85 -18.34 15.07
N ALA A 565 2.92 -17.57 15.26
CA ALA A 565 3.18 -16.92 16.53
C ALA A 565 4.08 -15.69 16.36
N THR A 566 3.93 -14.74 17.25
CA THR A 566 4.85 -13.62 17.43
C THR A 566 5.17 -13.43 18.90
N GLY A 567 6.27 -12.81 19.20
CA GLY A 567 6.63 -12.54 20.58
C GLY A 567 7.92 -11.79 20.73
N GLN A 568 8.17 -11.33 21.93
CA GLN A 568 9.36 -10.62 22.34
C GLN A 568 10.05 -11.38 23.47
N GLN A 569 11.38 -11.35 23.49
CA GLN A 569 12.20 -11.92 24.56
C GLN A 569 11.95 -13.42 24.87
N GLY A 570 11.77 -14.22 23.83
CA GLY A 570 11.81 -15.66 23.93
C GLY A 570 10.48 -16.36 24.21
N VAL A 571 9.39 -15.63 24.31
CA VAL A 571 8.05 -16.24 24.41
C VAL A 571 7.22 -15.81 23.20
N MET A 572 6.83 -16.77 22.38
CA MET A 572 5.94 -16.55 21.27
C MET A 572 4.53 -17.03 21.60
N ARG A 573 3.53 -16.27 21.19
CA ARG A 573 2.13 -16.64 21.34
C ARG A 573 1.54 -16.98 19.98
N PRO A 574 0.79 -18.07 19.86
CA PRO A 574 0.11 -18.41 18.63
C PRO A 574 -0.83 -17.30 18.16
N MET A 575 -0.82 -17.03 16.86
CA MET A 575 -1.75 -16.13 16.20
C MET A 575 -2.81 -16.96 15.47
N GLY A 576 -3.85 -17.36 16.15
CA GLY A 576 -4.92 -18.21 15.62
C GLY A 576 -4.68 -19.70 15.78
N GLY A 577 -5.62 -20.51 15.27
CA GLY A 577 -5.58 -21.98 15.42
C GLY A 577 -4.38 -22.58 14.70
N ILE A 578 -3.61 -23.39 15.42
CA ILE A 578 -2.50 -24.13 14.84
C ILE A 578 -3.08 -25.23 13.95
N ALA A 579 -2.40 -25.49 12.83
CA ALA A 579 -2.77 -26.59 11.96
C ALA A 579 -2.88 -27.91 12.76
N LYS A 580 -4.02 -28.57 12.62
CA LYS A 580 -4.28 -29.85 13.33
C LYS A 580 -3.43 -31.01 12.82
N ASN A 581 -2.67 -30.80 11.75
CA ASN A 581 -1.90 -31.83 11.06
C ASN A 581 -0.42 -31.65 11.39
N PHE A 582 0.11 -32.51 12.22
CA PHE A 582 1.52 -32.73 12.42
C PHE A 582 1.97 -33.94 11.56
N PRO A 583 3.23 -33.98 11.12
CA PRO A 583 4.30 -32.99 11.38
C PRO A 583 4.13 -31.70 10.56
N ALA A 584 4.54 -30.57 11.13
CA ALA A 584 4.55 -29.27 10.48
C ALA A 584 5.99 -28.79 10.30
N LEU A 585 6.29 -28.20 9.16
CA LEU A 585 7.54 -27.49 8.94
C LEU A 585 7.36 -26.05 9.40
N MET A 586 8.14 -25.63 10.38
CA MET A 586 8.08 -24.30 10.97
C MET A 586 9.22 -23.44 10.46
N HIS A 587 8.92 -22.19 10.21
CA HIS A 587 9.90 -21.17 9.91
C HIS A 587 10.00 -20.18 11.07
N LEU A 588 11.17 -20.07 11.67
CA LEU A 588 11.48 -19.12 12.73
C LEU A 588 12.34 -18.01 12.17
N ARG A 589 11.91 -16.78 12.36
CA ARG A 589 12.71 -15.58 12.13
C ARG A 589 12.85 -14.81 13.44
N ALA A 590 14.04 -14.49 13.82
CA ALA A 590 14.33 -13.76 15.05
C ALA A 590 15.17 -12.53 14.74
N TYR A 591 14.79 -11.41 15.33
CA TYR A 591 15.50 -10.14 15.20
C TYR A 591 16.00 -9.67 16.55
N GLY A 592 17.17 -9.06 16.54
CA GLY A 592 17.69 -8.31 17.66
C GLY A 592 18.18 -6.95 17.17
N MET A 593 17.94 -5.92 17.95
CA MET A 593 18.42 -4.57 17.69
C MET A 593 19.18 -4.04 18.89
N ASN A 594 20.34 -3.42 18.67
CA ASN A 594 21.11 -2.79 19.73
C ASN A 594 20.72 -1.31 19.94
N ALA A 595 21.32 -0.67 20.92
CA ALA A 595 21.08 0.74 21.23
C ALA A 595 21.37 1.69 20.04
N ASN A 596 22.30 1.31 19.16
CA ASN A 596 22.69 2.11 17.99
C ASN A 596 21.83 1.77 16.75
N GLY A 597 20.72 1.05 16.92
CA GLY A 597 19.84 0.67 15.82
C GLY A 597 20.35 -0.44 14.90
N LYS A 598 21.54 -1.02 15.19
CA LYS A 598 22.04 -2.14 14.39
C LYS A 598 21.21 -3.39 14.63
N VAL A 599 20.70 -3.98 13.55
CA VAL A 599 19.85 -5.16 13.57
C VAL A 599 20.66 -6.42 13.28
N TYR A 600 20.34 -7.47 13.99
CA TYR A 600 20.80 -8.83 13.76
C TYR A 600 19.60 -9.71 13.51
N ALA A 601 19.61 -10.47 12.43
CA ALA A 601 18.50 -11.37 12.09
C ALA A 601 18.99 -12.80 11.94
N VAL A 602 18.12 -13.72 12.29
CA VAL A 602 18.35 -15.15 12.18
C VAL A 602 17.14 -15.82 11.60
N ASP A 603 17.35 -16.61 10.58
CA ASP A 603 16.29 -17.31 9.87
C ASP A 603 16.51 -18.82 9.92
N ARG A 604 15.43 -19.59 10.21
CA ARG A 604 15.56 -21.02 10.36
C ARG A 604 14.27 -21.77 10.11
N ALA A 605 14.36 -22.85 9.35
CA ALA A 605 13.32 -23.86 9.23
C ALA A 605 13.60 -25.08 10.13
N PHE A 606 12.57 -25.63 10.73
CA PHE A 606 12.62 -26.84 11.55
C PHE A 606 11.30 -27.61 11.52
N GLY A 607 11.36 -28.94 11.69
CA GLY A 607 10.18 -29.75 11.82
C GLY A 607 9.67 -29.75 13.25
N LEU A 608 8.35 -29.66 13.41
CA LEU A 608 7.65 -29.99 14.65
C LEU A 608 7.07 -31.39 14.52
N GLU A 609 7.35 -32.26 15.48
CA GLU A 609 6.68 -33.52 15.66
C GLU A 609 5.75 -33.44 16.89
N PRO A 610 4.60 -34.18 16.89
CA PRO A 610 3.64 -34.14 17.97
C PRO A 610 4.23 -34.60 19.32
#